data_5e0c13daba3f85b8caea7530badcbc8b
#
_entry.id   5e0c13daba3f85b8caea7530badcbc8b
#
_cell.length_a   1.000
_cell.length_b   1.000
_cell.length_c   1.000
_cell.angle_alpha   90.00
_cell.angle_beta   90.00
_cell.angle_gamma   90.00
#
_symmetry.space_group_name_H-M   'P 1'
#
loop_
_entity.id
_entity.type
_entity.pdbx_description
1 polymer ?
#
loop_
_entity_poly.entity_id
_entity_poly.type
_entity_poly.pdbx_seq_one_letter_code
_entity_poly.pdbx_strand_id
1 'polypeptide(L)'
;MYFCSTWGLFSPRSIDEGTHLLIDQLEINEGDTCLDIGCGYGAVGIVMARLSGTGSVYMVDKDFVAVKYSEVNVKQNHVTNCEVIMSNAFSHVPQLRFDVIASNLPANVGKELLKIILVESKGHLKPSGKLYVVTISGLREYIKRQFSEIFGNYRKVKQGKTHTVALAVV
;
A
#
# COMPACT_ATOMS: atom_id res chain seq x y z
N MET A 1 -13.72 12.39 3.12
CA MET A 1 -12.56 12.13 4.01
C MET A 1 -11.71 13.37 4.08
N TYR A 2 -11.17 13.67 5.25
CA TYR A 2 -10.27 14.81 5.48
C TYR A 2 -8.92 14.27 5.95
N PHE A 3 -7.83 14.83 5.44
CA PHE A 3 -6.48 14.42 5.80
C PHE A 3 -5.66 15.60 6.30
N CYS A 4 -5.05 15.42 7.46
CA CYS A 4 -3.97 16.28 7.95
C CYS A 4 -2.63 15.75 7.42
N SER A 5 -1.76 16.66 7.01
CA SER A 5 -0.38 16.34 6.64
C SER A 5 0.54 17.47 7.04
N THR A 6 1.85 17.31 6.85
CA THR A 6 2.85 18.34 7.14
C THR A 6 3.95 18.33 6.10
N TRP A 7 4.70 19.43 6.04
CA TRP A 7 5.92 19.50 5.24
C TRP A 7 6.92 18.40 5.64
N GLY A 8 7.54 17.79 4.64
CA GLY A 8 8.44 16.64 4.82
C GLY A 8 7.78 15.30 4.54
N LEU A 9 6.46 15.18 4.60
CA LEU A 9 5.74 14.00 4.13
C LEU A 9 5.60 14.00 2.61
N PHE A 10 5.41 12.81 2.04
CA PHE A 10 5.14 12.65 0.63
C PHE A 10 3.81 13.33 0.27
N SER A 11 3.83 14.17 -0.77
CA SER A 11 2.66 14.89 -1.30
C SER A 11 1.81 15.61 -0.22
N PRO A 12 2.38 16.56 0.55
CA PRO A 12 1.73 17.10 1.75
C PRO A 12 0.56 18.06 1.45
N ARG A 13 0.39 18.51 0.21
CA ARG A 13 -0.67 19.47 -0.17
C ARG A 13 -1.93 18.81 -0.71
N SER A 14 -1.80 17.61 -1.26
CA SER A 14 -2.90 16.86 -1.88
C SER A 14 -2.52 15.40 -1.99
N ILE A 15 -3.49 14.51 -2.09
CA ILE A 15 -3.23 13.13 -2.44
C ILE A 15 -2.62 13.12 -3.86
N ASP A 16 -1.50 12.41 -4.04
CA ASP A 16 -0.82 12.37 -5.33
C ASP A 16 -1.59 11.52 -6.37
N GLU A 17 -1.24 11.73 -7.65
CA GLU A 17 -1.90 11.04 -8.77
C GLU A 17 -1.77 9.50 -8.66
N GLY A 18 -0.62 9.00 -8.23
CA GLY A 18 -0.39 7.55 -8.06
C GLY A 18 -1.27 6.95 -6.98
N THR A 19 -1.37 7.63 -5.84
CA THR A 19 -2.23 7.21 -4.73
C THR A 19 -3.71 7.23 -5.13
N HIS A 20 -4.19 8.26 -5.82
CA HIS A 20 -5.55 8.29 -6.37
C HIS A 20 -5.79 7.12 -7.32
N LEU A 21 -4.85 6.92 -8.26
CA LEU A 21 -4.95 5.86 -9.25
C LEU A 21 -4.99 4.47 -8.59
N LEU A 22 -4.22 4.26 -7.53
CA LEU A 22 -4.21 3.02 -6.76
C LEU A 22 -5.55 2.78 -6.06
N ILE A 23 -6.03 3.77 -5.31
CA ILE A 23 -7.28 3.70 -4.55
C ILE A 23 -8.47 3.34 -5.46
N ASP A 24 -8.55 3.93 -6.64
CA ASP A 24 -9.62 3.68 -7.60
C ASP A 24 -9.64 2.24 -8.17
N GLN A 25 -8.56 1.48 -7.99
CA GLN A 25 -8.41 0.13 -8.51
C GLN A 25 -8.43 -0.95 -7.43
N LEU A 26 -8.51 -0.59 -6.14
CA LEU A 26 -8.54 -1.56 -5.06
C LEU A 26 -9.86 -2.35 -5.07
N GLU A 27 -9.75 -3.66 -5.16
CA GLU A 27 -10.86 -4.61 -4.97
C GLU A 27 -10.68 -5.25 -3.59
N ILE A 28 -11.46 -4.81 -2.63
CA ILE A 28 -11.44 -5.28 -1.23
C ILE A 28 -12.84 -5.72 -0.86
N ASN A 29 -12.97 -6.89 -0.26
CA ASN A 29 -14.24 -7.43 0.19
C ASN A 29 -14.47 -7.11 1.68
N GLU A 30 -15.70 -7.16 2.08
CA GLU A 30 -16.10 -7.10 3.49
C GLU A 30 -15.37 -8.21 4.28
N GLY A 31 -14.71 -7.82 5.38
CA GLY A 31 -13.97 -8.75 6.22
C GLY A 31 -12.52 -9.04 5.81
N ASP A 32 -12.04 -8.50 4.67
CA ASP A 32 -10.64 -8.68 4.25
C ASP A 32 -9.66 -8.11 5.29
N THR A 33 -8.58 -8.85 5.53
CA THR A 33 -7.42 -8.38 6.29
C THR A 33 -6.42 -7.75 5.33
N CYS A 34 -6.10 -6.47 5.53
CA CYS A 34 -5.34 -5.70 4.56
C CYS A 34 -4.06 -5.09 5.16
N LEU A 35 -3.08 -4.80 4.31
CA LEU A 35 -1.83 -4.12 4.68
C LEU A 35 -1.53 -3.00 3.68
N ASP A 36 -1.28 -1.78 4.20
CA ASP A 36 -0.78 -0.62 3.45
C ASP A 36 0.70 -0.40 3.79
N ILE A 37 1.60 -0.63 2.83
CA ILE A 37 3.05 -0.51 3.02
C ILE A 37 3.53 0.84 2.54
N GLY A 38 4.21 1.58 3.41
CA GLY A 38 4.61 2.96 3.15
C GLY A 38 3.40 3.88 3.18
N CYS A 39 2.61 3.79 4.23
CA CYS A 39 1.28 4.39 4.32
C CYS A 39 1.28 5.93 4.28
N GLY A 40 2.43 6.57 4.51
CA GLY A 40 2.51 8.03 4.59
C GLY A 40 1.57 8.58 5.66
N TYR A 41 0.71 9.50 5.30
CA TYR A 41 -0.34 10.02 6.20
C TYR A 41 -1.66 9.22 6.18
N GLY A 42 -1.66 8.01 5.57
CA GLY A 42 -2.72 7.04 5.73
C GLY A 42 -3.82 7.05 4.68
N ALA A 43 -3.64 7.70 3.52
CA ALA A 43 -4.70 7.84 2.53
C ALA A 43 -5.20 6.49 1.98
N VAL A 44 -4.29 5.58 1.62
CA VAL A 44 -4.64 4.24 1.09
C VAL A 44 -5.24 3.38 2.19
N GLY A 45 -4.58 3.25 3.33
CA GLY A 45 -5.02 2.39 4.43
C GLY A 45 -6.40 2.77 4.98
N ILE A 46 -6.73 4.06 5.10
CA ILE A 46 -8.04 4.52 5.55
C ILE A 46 -9.15 4.15 4.54
N VAL A 47 -8.86 4.22 3.23
CA VAL A 47 -9.81 3.74 2.22
C VAL A 47 -9.97 2.22 2.30
N MET A 48 -8.86 1.48 2.44
CA MET A 48 -8.91 0.02 2.61
C MET A 48 -9.78 -0.37 3.83
N ALA A 49 -9.64 0.35 4.95
CA ALA A 49 -10.43 0.10 6.16
C ALA A 49 -11.92 0.32 5.96
N ARG A 50 -12.30 1.34 5.20
CA ARG A 50 -13.71 1.58 4.88
C ARG A 50 -14.28 0.53 3.93
N LEU A 51 -13.47 0.05 2.98
CA LEU A 51 -13.89 -1.00 2.05
C LEU A 51 -14.00 -2.37 2.73
N SER A 52 -13.06 -2.69 3.63
CA SER A 52 -13.05 -3.97 4.33
C SER A 52 -14.10 -4.07 5.46
N GLY A 53 -14.67 -2.94 5.88
CA GLY A 53 -15.77 -2.88 6.86
C GLY A 53 -15.43 -3.56 8.20
N THR A 54 -15.79 -4.82 8.34
CA THR A 54 -15.50 -5.64 9.54
C THR A 54 -14.10 -6.25 9.56
N GLY A 55 -13.34 -6.14 8.47
CA GLY A 55 -11.97 -6.59 8.38
C GLY A 55 -10.99 -5.71 9.16
N SER A 56 -9.73 -6.10 9.17
CA SER A 56 -8.66 -5.37 9.86
C SER A 56 -7.65 -4.81 8.86
N VAL A 57 -7.20 -3.58 9.07
CA VAL A 57 -6.21 -2.94 8.21
C VAL A 57 -4.98 -2.54 9.03
N TYR A 58 -3.83 -2.96 8.57
CA TYR A 58 -2.53 -2.58 9.11
C TYR A 58 -1.88 -1.56 8.19
N MET A 59 -1.38 -0.49 8.77
CA MET A 59 -0.75 0.60 8.03
C MET A 59 0.67 0.76 8.56
N VAL A 60 1.67 0.61 7.71
CA VAL A 60 3.07 0.66 8.16
C VAL A 60 3.87 1.71 7.41
N ASP A 61 4.70 2.43 8.15
CA ASP A 61 5.69 3.35 7.60
C ASP A 61 6.95 3.37 8.49
N LYS A 62 8.11 3.63 7.90
CA LYS A 62 9.37 3.79 8.64
C LYS A 62 9.54 5.19 9.22
N ASP A 63 8.83 6.17 8.70
CA ASP A 63 8.90 7.57 9.13
C ASP A 63 7.94 7.80 10.30
N PHE A 64 8.50 8.18 11.44
CA PHE A 64 7.74 8.52 12.64
C PHE A 64 6.68 9.61 12.41
N VAL A 65 6.98 10.60 11.57
CA VAL A 65 6.03 11.69 11.27
C VAL A 65 4.86 11.15 10.44
N ALA A 66 5.12 10.25 9.48
CA ALA A 66 4.09 9.58 8.71
C ALA A 66 3.16 8.76 9.61
N VAL A 67 3.71 7.92 10.48
CA VAL A 67 2.94 7.14 11.47
C VAL A 67 2.05 8.04 12.32
N LYS A 68 2.61 9.12 12.88
CA LYS A 68 1.86 10.06 13.71
C LYS A 68 0.71 10.73 12.96
N TYR A 69 0.91 11.15 11.72
CA TYR A 69 -0.16 11.75 10.92
C TYR A 69 -1.20 10.72 10.46
N SER A 70 -0.78 9.49 10.18
CA SER A 70 -1.72 8.38 9.94
C SER A 70 -2.63 8.13 11.13
N GLU A 71 -2.11 8.07 12.36
CA GLU A 71 -2.91 7.92 13.58
C GLU A 71 -3.92 9.06 13.76
N VAL A 72 -3.49 10.30 13.50
CA VAL A 72 -4.38 11.48 13.54
C VAL A 72 -5.48 11.32 12.50
N ASN A 73 -5.16 10.93 11.29
CA ASN A 73 -6.11 10.80 10.18
C ASN A 73 -7.08 9.63 10.38
N VAL A 74 -6.63 8.51 10.95
CA VAL A 74 -7.50 7.40 11.37
C VAL A 74 -8.56 7.88 12.33
N LYS A 75 -8.17 8.59 13.38
CA LYS A 75 -9.08 9.17 14.38
C LYS A 75 -10.03 10.20 13.77
N GLN A 76 -9.49 11.13 12.96
CA GLN A 76 -10.27 12.20 12.32
C GLN A 76 -11.33 11.66 11.35
N ASN A 77 -11.06 10.54 10.69
CA ASN A 77 -11.99 9.89 9.78
C ASN A 77 -12.89 8.85 10.46
N HIS A 78 -12.84 8.74 11.78
CA HIS A 78 -13.65 7.79 12.59
C HIS A 78 -13.50 6.34 12.13
N VAL A 79 -12.28 5.95 11.73
CA VAL A 79 -11.97 4.56 11.36
C VAL A 79 -11.50 3.82 12.59
N THR A 80 -12.11 2.66 12.87
CA THR A 80 -11.88 1.90 14.11
C THR A 80 -11.19 0.55 13.89
N ASN A 81 -11.06 0.13 12.64
CA ASN A 81 -10.49 -1.14 12.24
C ASN A 81 -9.09 -1.01 11.60
N CYS A 82 -8.37 0.08 11.93
CA CYS A 82 -6.99 0.32 11.51
C CYS A 82 -6.02 0.25 12.68
N GLU A 83 -4.88 -0.37 12.46
CA GLU A 83 -3.69 -0.28 13.31
C GLU A 83 -2.54 0.36 12.54
N VAL A 84 -1.90 1.39 13.13
CA VAL A 84 -0.75 2.09 12.52
C VAL A 84 0.51 1.68 13.26
N ILE A 85 1.52 1.20 12.55
CA ILE A 85 2.73 0.61 13.10
C ILE A 85 3.97 1.26 12.47
N MET A 86 4.92 1.68 13.30
CA MET A 86 6.23 2.08 12.81
C MET A 86 7.03 0.85 12.40
N SER A 87 7.31 0.71 11.10
CA SER A 87 7.97 -0.46 10.54
C SER A 87 8.77 -0.11 9.29
N ASN A 88 9.96 -0.65 9.18
CA ASN A 88 10.69 -0.65 7.92
C ASN A 88 10.20 -1.84 7.07
N ALA A 89 9.31 -1.55 6.11
CA ALA A 89 8.57 -2.57 5.36
C ALA A 89 7.95 -3.59 6.33
N PHE A 90 8.32 -4.86 6.27
CA PHE A 90 7.73 -5.94 7.05
C PHE A 90 8.34 -6.18 8.44
N SER A 91 9.35 -5.41 8.86
CA SER A 91 10.14 -5.69 10.10
C SER A 91 9.29 -5.83 11.37
N HIS A 92 8.18 -5.10 11.47
CA HIS A 92 7.29 -5.11 12.63
C HIS A 92 5.83 -5.42 12.23
N VAL A 93 5.61 -5.91 11.01
CA VAL A 93 4.29 -6.38 10.59
C VAL A 93 3.92 -7.62 11.40
N PRO A 94 2.69 -7.72 11.93
CA PRO A 94 2.24 -8.91 12.64
C PRO A 94 2.42 -10.19 11.80
N GLN A 95 2.63 -11.31 12.47
CA GLN A 95 2.76 -12.64 11.84
C GLN A 95 1.39 -13.14 11.32
N LEU A 96 0.79 -12.33 10.46
CA LEU A 96 -0.49 -12.55 9.82
C LEU A 96 -0.34 -12.75 8.32
N ARG A 97 -1.39 -13.28 7.72
CA ARG A 97 -1.53 -13.30 6.27
C ARG A 97 -2.66 -12.39 5.84
N PHE A 98 -2.43 -11.68 4.76
CA PHE A 98 -3.32 -10.64 4.24
C PHE A 98 -4.06 -11.10 3.00
N ASP A 99 -5.31 -10.68 2.88
CA ASP A 99 -6.11 -10.83 1.66
C ASP A 99 -5.64 -9.84 0.59
N VAL A 100 -5.35 -8.60 1.01
CA VAL A 100 -4.87 -7.54 0.12
C VAL A 100 -3.68 -6.81 0.75
N ILE A 101 -2.61 -6.67 -0.02
CA ILE A 101 -1.49 -5.78 0.29
C ILE A 101 -1.48 -4.68 -0.77
N ALA A 102 -1.34 -3.43 -0.35
CA ALA A 102 -1.20 -2.28 -1.26
C ALA A 102 0.06 -1.47 -0.93
N SER A 103 0.66 -0.85 -1.93
CA SER A 103 1.76 0.10 -1.75
C SER A 103 1.87 1.09 -2.88
N ASN A 104 2.03 2.36 -2.55
CA ASN A 104 2.58 3.34 -3.47
C ASN A 104 4.11 3.30 -3.34
N LEU A 105 4.76 2.51 -4.20
CA LEU A 105 6.19 2.24 -4.11
C LEU A 105 7.01 3.50 -4.44
N PRO A 106 7.93 3.90 -3.56
CA PRO A 106 8.75 5.09 -3.79
C PRO A 106 9.69 4.90 -4.99
N ALA A 107 9.73 5.91 -5.87
CA ALA A 107 10.57 5.87 -7.07
C ALA A 107 12.08 5.96 -6.77
N ASN A 108 12.45 6.56 -5.64
CA ASN A 108 13.83 6.92 -5.30
C ASN A 108 14.53 5.90 -4.39
N VAL A 109 14.00 4.69 -4.27
CA VAL A 109 14.66 3.60 -3.53
C VAL A 109 15.38 2.65 -4.50
N GLY A 110 16.42 1.97 -4.02
CA GLY A 110 17.15 0.99 -4.82
C GLY A 110 16.26 -0.19 -5.24
N LYS A 111 16.58 -0.80 -6.38
CA LYS A 111 15.85 -1.95 -6.92
C LYS A 111 15.86 -3.16 -5.97
N GLU A 112 16.92 -3.29 -5.17
CA GLU A 112 17.07 -4.33 -4.15
C GLU A 112 15.98 -4.21 -3.08
N LEU A 113 15.74 -3.00 -2.55
CA LEU A 113 14.67 -2.78 -1.56
C LEU A 113 13.29 -3.04 -2.17
N LEU A 114 13.04 -2.59 -3.41
CA LEU A 114 11.79 -2.91 -4.10
C LEU A 114 11.59 -4.42 -4.23
N LYS A 115 12.63 -5.17 -4.60
CA LYS A 115 12.57 -6.62 -4.72
C LYS A 115 12.28 -7.29 -3.37
N ILE A 116 12.93 -6.84 -2.30
CA ILE A 116 12.68 -7.35 -0.92
C ILE A 116 11.20 -7.15 -0.56
N ILE A 117 10.67 -5.94 -0.75
CA ILE A 117 9.25 -5.65 -0.47
C ILE A 117 8.32 -6.61 -1.24
N LEU A 118 8.59 -6.87 -2.52
CA LEU A 118 7.76 -7.76 -3.35
C LEU A 118 7.85 -9.23 -2.88
N VAL A 119 9.04 -9.70 -2.53
CA VAL A 119 9.24 -11.08 -2.02
C VAL A 119 8.54 -11.26 -0.68
N GLU A 120 8.73 -10.34 0.24
CA GLU A 120 8.07 -10.38 1.56
C GLU A 120 6.55 -10.26 1.44
N SER A 121 6.05 -9.40 0.52
CA SER A 121 4.61 -9.31 0.24
C SER A 121 4.02 -10.66 -0.14
N LYS A 122 4.69 -11.42 -1.02
CA LYS A 122 4.23 -12.77 -1.38
C LYS A 122 4.16 -13.69 -0.16
N GLY A 123 5.16 -13.65 0.71
CA GLY A 123 5.22 -14.44 1.94
C GLY A 123 4.10 -14.11 2.94
N HIS A 124 3.57 -12.88 2.91
CA HIS A 124 2.52 -12.40 3.81
C HIS A 124 1.11 -12.42 3.19
N LEU A 125 0.96 -12.84 1.95
CA LEU A 125 -0.36 -13.01 1.33
C LEU A 125 -0.96 -14.38 1.64
N LYS A 126 -2.28 -14.42 1.77
CA LYS A 126 -3.08 -15.66 1.80
C LYS A 126 -3.09 -16.29 0.39
N PRO A 127 -3.45 -17.59 0.26
CA PRO A 127 -3.81 -18.15 -1.04
C PRO A 127 -4.87 -17.30 -1.73
N SER A 128 -4.68 -16.97 -3.00
CA SER A 128 -5.49 -16.03 -3.78
C SER A 128 -5.43 -14.56 -3.31
N GLY A 129 -4.54 -14.25 -2.38
CA GLY A 129 -4.30 -12.88 -1.92
C GLY A 129 -3.70 -12.00 -3.02
N LYS A 130 -4.01 -10.71 -2.95
CA LYS A 130 -3.72 -9.72 -4.00
C LYS A 130 -2.65 -8.73 -3.54
N LEU A 131 -1.63 -8.49 -4.38
CA LEU A 131 -0.69 -7.39 -4.21
C LEU A 131 -0.97 -6.31 -5.24
N TYR A 132 -1.40 -5.14 -4.79
CA TYR A 132 -1.51 -3.94 -5.62
C TYR A 132 -0.32 -3.03 -5.40
N VAL A 133 0.37 -2.64 -6.46
CA VAL A 133 1.38 -1.59 -6.38
C VAL A 133 1.10 -0.51 -7.41
N VAL A 134 1.36 0.72 -7.03
CA VAL A 134 1.48 1.83 -7.98
C VAL A 134 2.91 2.32 -8.01
N THR A 135 3.42 2.59 -9.20
CA THR A 135 4.77 3.12 -9.43
C THR A 135 4.75 4.14 -10.55
N ILE A 136 5.79 4.97 -10.61
CA ILE A 136 6.02 5.81 -11.80
C ILE A 136 6.19 4.93 -13.04
N SER A 137 5.74 5.41 -14.18
CA SER A 137 5.76 4.67 -15.45
C SER A 137 7.16 4.17 -15.85
N GLY A 138 8.22 4.85 -15.43
CA GLY A 138 9.62 4.43 -15.66
C GLY A 138 10.01 3.11 -14.98
N LEU A 139 9.31 2.69 -13.93
CA LEU A 139 9.54 1.43 -13.22
C LEU A 139 8.64 0.29 -13.73
N ARG A 140 7.70 0.54 -14.64
CA ARG A 140 6.70 -0.42 -15.09
C ARG A 140 7.31 -1.75 -15.56
N GLU A 141 8.31 -1.71 -16.43
CA GLU A 141 8.94 -2.93 -16.98
C GLU A 141 9.73 -3.70 -15.90
N TYR A 142 10.33 -2.98 -14.96
CA TYR A 142 10.97 -3.61 -13.80
C TYR A 142 9.93 -4.35 -12.94
N ILE A 143 8.83 -3.71 -12.57
CA ILE A 143 7.76 -4.32 -11.77
C ILE A 143 7.13 -5.51 -12.51
N LYS A 144 6.87 -5.38 -13.81
CA LYS A 144 6.36 -6.48 -14.63
C LYS A 144 7.26 -7.71 -14.55
N ARG A 145 8.57 -7.53 -14.73
CA ARG A 145 9.54 -8.62 -14.63
C ARG A 145 9.56 -9.23 -13.23
N GLN A 146 9.63 -8.40 -12.17
CA GLN A 146 9.67 -8.89 -10.80
C GLN A 146 8.39 -9.63 -10.41
N PHE A 147 7.21 -9.14 -10.82
CA PHE A 147 5.95 -9.86 -10.57
C PHE A 147 5.92 -11.21 -11.28
N SER A 148 6.36 -11.28 -12.54
CA SER A 148 6.45 -12.55 -13.27
C SER A 148 7.43 -13.54 -12.62
N GLU A 149 8.60 -13.05 -12.15
CA GLU A 149 9.61 -13.89 -11.48
C GLU A 149 9.13 -14.37 -10.09
N ILE A 150 8.54 -13.48 -9.28
CA ILE A 150 8.20 -13.76 -7.88
C ILE A 150 6.85 -14.47 -7.78
N PHE A 151 5.81 -13.94 -8.46
CA PHE A 151 4.42 -14.41 -8.34
C PHE A 151 4.00 -15.36 -9.46
N GLY A 152 4.73 -15.41 -10.57
CA GLY A 152 4.35 -16.16 -11.76
C GLY A 152 3.27 -15.49 -12.62
N ASN A 153 2.83 -14.29 -12.23
CA ASN A 153 1.79 -13.55 -12.94
C ASN A 153 2.00 -12.03 -12.80
N TYR A 154 1.37 -11.28 -13.71
CA TYR A 154 1.35 -9.82 -13.73
C TYR A 154 0.11 -9.33 -14.47
N ARG A 155 -0.64 -8.43 -13.87
CA ARG A 155 -1.73 -7.71 -14.53
C ARG A 155 -1.48 -6.20 -14.42
N LYS A 156 -1.37 -5.50 -15.57
CA LYS A 156 -1.47 -4.05 -15.60
C LYS A 156 -2.93 -3.68 -15.41
N VAL A 157 -3.28 -3.13 -14.25
CA VAL A 157 -4.67 -2.79 -13.90
C VAL A 157 -5.06 -1.47 -14.53
N LYS A 158 -4.23 -0.44 -14.34
CA LYS A 158 -4.47 0.90 -14.86
C LYS A 158 -3.16 1.61 -15.16
N GLN A 159 -3.18 2.40 -16.22
CA GLN A 159 -2.11 3.34 -16.53
C GLN A 159 -2.66 4.75 -16.55
N GLY A 160 -2.09 5.61 -15.71
CA GLY A 160 -2.28 7.05 -15.72
C GLY A 160 -1.25 7.75 -16.61
N LYS A 161 -1.16 9.06 -16.47
CA LYS A 161 -0.21 9.89 -17.21
C LYS A 161 1.24 9.60 -16.80
N THR A 162 1.49 9.51 -15.51
CA THR A 162 2.83 9.36 -14.91
C THR A 162 2.99 8.08 -14.11
N HIS A 163 1.91 7.39 -13.76
CA HIS A 163 1.91 6.21 -12.90
C HIS A 163 1.22 5.01 -13.55
N THR A 164 1.57 3.84 -13.06
CA THR A 164 0.95 2.56 -13.47
C THR A 164 0.60 1.76 -12.23
N VAL A 165 -0.63 1.25 -12.16
CA VAL A 165 -1.07 0.27 -11.15
C VAL A 165 -0.92 -1.13 -11.71
N ALA A 166 -0.24 -1.96 -10.96
CA ALA A 166 -0.03 -3.38 -11.25
C ALA A 166 -0.59 -4.25 -10.14
N LEU A 167 -1.05 -5.44 -10.51
CA LEU A 167 -1.58 -6.47 -9.62
C LEU A 167 -0.86 -7.79 -9.86
N ALA A 168 -0.50 -8.46 -8.77
CA ALA A 168 -0.15 -9.88 -8.75
C ALA A 168 -1.00 -10.63 -7.73
N VAL A 169 -1.19 -11.92 -7.93
CA VAL A 169 -2.01 -12.80 -7.10
C VAL A 169 -1.17 -14.02 -6.69
N VAL A 170 -1.34 -14.51 -5.44
CA VAL A 170 -0.68 -15.73 -4.93
C VAL A 170 -1.53 -16.96 -5.24
#